data_df8dcb9820f4d0981552fba707a71a3b
#
_entry.id   df8dcb9820f4d0981552fba707a71a3b
#
_cell.length_a   1.000
_cell.length_b   1.000
_cell.length_c   1.000
_cell.angle_alpha   90.00
_cell.angle_beta   90.00
_cell.angle_gamma   90.00
#
_symmetry.space_group_name_H-M   'P 1'
#
loop_
_entity.id
_entity.type
_entity.pdbx_description
1 polymer ?
#
loop_
_entity_poly.entity_id
_entity_poly.type
_entity_poly.pdbx_seq_one_letter_code
_entity_poly.pdbx_strand_id
1 'polypeptide(L)'
;MQTFSIPYYKDHVTLNVPDENLKAAIYPKAESYQAALPEAELVREALEHPIGSEKLCELAKGKKKITIVTSDHTRPVPSKITLPILLAELRKGNPEAEITILIATGLHRETTQAEQRQMFGDKIVDEERIVVNNAFRKEDFDFVCKLPSEAELWVNREALTCDL
;
A
#
# COMPACT_ATOMS: atom_id res chain seq x y z
N MET A 1 -4.65 -40.22 10.31
CA MET A 1 -3.61 -39.16 10.40
C MET A 1 -3.81 -38.23 9.22
N GLN A 2 -4.03 -36.94 9.47
CA GLN A 2 -4.16 -35.93 8.43
C GLN A 2 -2.87 -35.10 8.30
N THR A 3 -2.53 -34.73 7.08
CA THR A 3 -1.31 -34.00 6.76
C THR A 3 -1.68 -32.62 6.24
N PHE A 4 -1.05 -31.59 6.85
CA PHE A 4 -1.23 -30.18 6.48
C PHE A 4 0.10 -29.59 6.01
N SER A 5 0.06 -28.81 4.94
CA SER A 5 1.19 -28.02 4.47
C SER A 5 1.05 -26.60 5.02
N ILE A 6 1.97 -26.18 5.87
CA ILE A 6 1.93 -24.87 6.52
C ILE A 6 3.02 -24.00 5.89
N PRO A 7 2.69 -22.80 5.39
CA PRO A 7 3.70 -21.86 4.88
C PRO A 7 4.74 -21.52 5.96
N TYR A 8 6.01 -21.61 5.60
CA TYR A 8 7.12 -21.26 6.46
C TYR A 8 8.20 -20.50 5.67
N TYR A 9 8.25 -19.20 5.84
CA TYR A 9 9.12 -18.30 5.10
C TYR A 9 8.89 -18.38 3.58
N LYS A 10 9.83 -18.95 2.80
CA LYS A 10 9.71 -19.17 1.34
C LYS A 10 9.31 -20.59 0.97
N ASP A 11 9.15 -21.44 1.97
CA ASP A 11 8.88 -22.85 1.84
C ASP A 11 7.65 -23.26 2.65
N HIS A 12 7.48 -24.55 2.85
CA HIS A 12 6.39 -25.13 3.62
C HIS A 12 6.94 -26.18 4.57
N VAL A 13 6.33 -26.27 5.76
CA VAL A 13 6.54 -27.39 6.68
C VAL A 13 5.33 -28.29 6.70
N THR A 14 5.58 -29.58 6.78
CA THR A 14 4.53 -30.60 6.87
C THR A 14 4.17 -30.86 8.32
N LEU A 15 2.90 -30.67 8.66
CA LEU A 15 2.35 -31.03 9.96
C LEU A 15 1.46 -32.29 9.81
N ASN A 16 1.79 -33.34 10.53
CA ASN A 16 1.00 -34.55 10.62
C ASN A 16 0.25 -34.59 11.95
N VAL A 17 -1.09 -34.68 11.90
CA VAL A 17 -1.96 -34.69 13.08
C VAL A 17 -2.74 -36.01 13.12
N PRO A 18 -2.65 -36.80 14.22
CA PRO A 18 -3.48 -37.96 14.41
C PRO A 18 -4.97 -37.59 14.39
N ASP A 19 -5.81 -38.45 13.79
CA ASP A 19 -7.24 -38.15 13.61
C ASP A 19 -7.95 -37.91 14.93
N GLU A 20 -7.56 -38.64 15.98
CA GLU A 20 -8.07 -38.48 17.33
C GLU A 20 -7.74 -37.15 18.00
N ASN A 21 -6.70 -36.47 17.51
CA ASN A 21 -6.25 -35.16 18.02
C ASN A 21 -6.75 -34.00 17.15
N LEU A 22 -7.34 -34.28 15.98
CA LEU A 22 -7.84 -33.27 15.07
C LEU A 22 -9.33 -33.04 15.30
N LYS A 23 -9.67 -31.90 15.89
CA LYS A 23 -11.07 -31.53 16.11
C LYS A 23 -11.70 -30.87 14.87
N ALA A 24 -10.96 -30.00 14.21
CA ALA A 24 -11.36 -29.33 12.97
C ALA A 24 -10.15 -28.66 12.29
N ALA A 25 -10.21 -28.56 10.96
CA ALA A 25 -9.36 -27.65 10.17
C ALA A 25 -10.22 -26.47 9.72
N ILE A 26 -9.83 -25.25 10.09
CA ILE A 26 -10.59 -24.03 9.79
C ILE A 26 -9.86 -23.30 8.68
N TYR A 27 -10.53 -23.09 7.56
CA TYR A 27 -10.03 -22.36 6.41
C TYR A 27 -10.76 -21.01 6.25
N PRO A 28 -10.07 -19.93 5.91
CA PRO A 28 -10.73 -18.63 5.64
C PRO A 28 -11.59 -18.76 4.38
N LYS A 29 -12.79 -18.18 4.41
CA LYS A 29 -13.69 -18.17 3.23
C LYS A 29 -13.07 -17.43 2.03
N ALA A 30 -12.11 -16.54 2.29
CA ALA A 30 -11.40 -15.83 1.25
C ALA A 30 -10.61 -16.74 0.30
N GLU A 31 -10.17 -17.93 0.75
CA GLU A 31 -9.46 -18.89 -0.12
C GLU A 31 -10.33 -19.45 -1.26
N SER A 32 -11.65 -19.48 -1.06
CA SER A 32 -12.61 -19.93 -2.09
C SER A 32 -13.11 -18.78 -2.98
N TYR A 33 -12.73 -17.53 -2.68
CA TYR A 33 -13.14 -16.38 -3.47
C TYR A 33 -12.39 -16.35 -4.80
N GLN A 34 -13.14 -16.26 -5.88
CA GLN A 34 -12.59 -16.02 -7.21
C GLN A 34 -13.04 -14.63 -7.68
N ALA A 35 -12.08 -13.79 -7.97
CA ALA A 35 -12.37 -12.47 -8.52
C ALA A 35 -13.01 -12.59 -9.91
N ALA A 36 -14.02 -11.76 -10.17
CA ALA A 36 -14.74 -11.78 -11.45
C ALA A 36 -13.92 -11.22 -12.61
N LEU A 37 -12.91 -10.41 -12.30
CA LEU A 37 -12.07 -9.69 -13.28
C LEU A 37 -10.58 -9.89 -12.95
N PRO A 38 -9.68 -9.71 -13.94
CA PRO A 38 -8.26 -9.60 -13.71
C PRO A 38 -7.92 -8.43 -12.77
N GLU A 39 -6.83 -8.56 -12.02
CA GLU A 39 -6.43 -7.60 -10.97
C GLU A 39 -6.41 -6.13 -11.46
N ALA A 40 -5.79 -5.86 -12.61
CA ALA A 40 -5.71 -4.51 -13.16
C ALA A 40 -7.08 -3.95 -13.57
N GLU A 41 -8.00 -4.80 -14.00
CA GLU A 41 -9.37 -4.40 -14.36
C GLU A 41 -10.20 -4.08 -13.14
N LEU A 42 -10.03 -4.85 -12.05
CA LEU A 42 -10.66 -4.54 -10.75
C LEU A 42 -10.25 -3.16 -10.24
N VAL A 43 -8.97 -2.81 -10.37
CA VAL A 43 -8.49 -1.48 -9.96
C VAL A 43 -9.09 -0.39 -10.84
N ARG A 44 -9.16 -0.59 -12.17
CA ARG A 44 -9.76 0.39 -13.08
C ARG A 44 -11.25 0.56 -12.81
N GLU A 45 -11.98 -0.53 -12.59
CA GLU A 45 -13.41 -0.49 -12.27
C GLU A 45 -13.66 0.28 -10.96
N ALA A 46 -12.85 0.05 -9.94
CA ALA A 46 -12.95 0.77 -8.67
C ALA A 46 -12.68 2.28 -8.82
N LEU A 47 -11.75 2.67 -9.70
CA LEU A 47 -11.48 4.09 -9.99
C LEU A 47 -12.57 4.73 -10.87
N GLU A 48 -13.22 3.95 -11.73
CA GLU A 48 -14.32 4.42 -12.57
C GLU A 48 -15.62 4.59 -11.77
N HIS A 49 -15.79 3.81 -10.70
CA HIS A 49 -16.97 3.79 -9.84
C HIS A 49 -16.62 4.01 -8.36
N PRO A 50 -16.03 5.16 -8.00
CA PRO A 50 -15.63 5.43 -6.62
C PRO A 50 -16.83 5.52 -5.67
N ILE A 51 -16.65 5.12 -4.42
CA ILE A 51 -17.68 5.14 -3.39
C ILE A 51 -17.63 6.47 -2.63
N GLY A 52 -18.67 7.30 -2.77
CA GLY A 52 -18.82 8.54 -1.99
C GLY A 52 -17.81 9.65 -2.32
N SER A 53 -17.14 9.58 -3.46
CA SER A 53 -16.21 10.60 -3.93
C SER A 53 -16.31 10.80 -5.44
N GLU A 54 -15.70 11.87 -5.95
CA GLU A 54 -15.47 12.05 -7.38
C GLU A 54 -14.40 11.08 -7.89
N LYS A 55 -14.29 10.92 -9.21
CA LYS A 55 -13.23 10.14 -9.85
C LYS A 55 -11.86 10.74 -9.55
N LEU A 56 -10.84 9.91 -9.44
CA LEU A 56 -9.49 10.34 -9.09
C LEU A 56 -8.93 11.40 -10.06
N CYS A 57 -9.21 11.28 -11.37
CA CYS A 57 -8.80 12.28 -12.35
C CYS A 57 -9.49 13.64 -12.15
N GLU A 58 -10.73 13.67 -11.64
CA GLU A 58 -11.42 14.93 -11.32
C GLU A 58 -10.83 15.56 -10.04
N LEU A 59 -10.56 14.75 -9.02
CA LEU A 59 -9.92 15.20 -7.78
C LEU A 59 -8.51 15.77 -8.01
N ALA A 60 -7.78 15.27 -9.02
CA ALA A 60 -6.43 15.74 -9.34
C ALA A 60 -6.41 17.11 -10.03
N LYS A 61 -7.54 17.59 -10.58
CA LYS A 61 -7.60 18.88 -11.29
C LYS A 61 -7.20 20.04 -10.38
N GLY A 62 -6.24 20.82 -10.84
CA GLY A 62 -5.73 22.01 -10.13
C GLY A 62 -4.87 21.72 -8.88
N LYS A 63 -4.63 20.45 -8.57
CA LYS A 63 -3.75 20.04 -7.46
C LYS A 63 -2.29 20.15 -7.89
N LYS A 64 -1.47 20.90 -7.14
CA LYS A 64 -0.04 21.07 -7.44
C LYS A 64 0.79 19.93 -6.88
N LYS A 65 0.50 19.54 -5.64
CA LYS A 65 1.22 18.48 -4.92
C LYS A 65 0.28 17.34 -4.57
N ILE A 66 0.59 16.15 -5.02
CA ILE A 66 -0.19 14.94 -4.76
C ILE A 66 0.72 13.92 -4.06
N THR A 67 0.26 13.36 -2.94
CA THR A 67 1.01 12.34 -2.21
C THR A 67 0.25 11.02 -2.17
N ILE A 68 0.87 9.97 -2.72
CA ILE A 68 0.38 8.60 -2.64
C ILE A 68 1.08 7.93 -1.46
N VAL A 69 0.33 7.63 -0.39
CA VAL A 69 0.88 6.90 0.75
C VAL A 69 0.74 5.39 0.49
N THR A 70 1.84 4.65 0.61
CA THR A 70 1.86 3.21 0.45
C THR A 70 2.58 2.50 1.60
N SER A 71 2.31 1.21 1.76
CA SER A 71 3.01 0.38 2.75
C SER A 71 4.46 0.11 2.34
N ASP A 72 5.27 -0.29 3.31
CA ASP A 72 6.65 -0.70 3.12
C ASP A 72 6.79 -2.15 2.62
N HIS A 73 8.04 -2.60 2.46
CA HIS A 73 8.42 -3.92 1.98
C HIS A 73 7.93 -5.10 2.83
N THR A 74 7.41 -4.86 4.04
CA THR A 74 6.90 -5.91 4.93
C THR A 74 5.45 -6.29 4.64
N ARG A 75 4.75 -5.55 3.78
CA ARG A 75 3.33 -5.76 3.47
C ARG A 75 3.13 -6.25 2.03
N PRO A 76 2.31 -7.29 1.81
CA PRO A 76 2.02 -7.83 0.48
C PRO A 76 0.99 -6.96 -0.27
N VAL A 77 1.32 -5.69 -0.51
CA VAL A 77 0.46 -4.79 -1.30
C VAL A 77 0.78 -4.94 -2.78
N PRO A 78 -0.22 -5.10 -3.68
CA PRO A 78 0.00 -5.28 -5.11
C PRO A 78 0.37 -3.97 -5.82
N SER A 79 1.36 -3.23 -5.31
CA SER A 79 1.72 -1.90 -5.78
C SER A 79 2.18 -1.87 -7.23
N LYS A 80 2.77 -2.96 -7.76
CA LYS A 80 3.11 -3.09 -9.19
C LYS A 80 1.90 -2.98 -10.12
N ILE A 81 0.71 -3.31 -9.61
CA ILE A 81 -0.53 -3.26 -10.38
C ILE A 81 -1.24 -1.94 -10.12
N THR A 82 -1.35 -1.55 -8.86
CA THR A 82 -2.14 -0.38 -8.46
C THR A 82 -1.47 0.94 -8.83
N LEU A 83 -0.18 1.11 -8.54
CA LEU A 83 0.50 2.39 -8.75
C LEU A 83 0.52 2.87 -10.20
N PRO A 84 0.83 2.06 -11.22
CA PRO A 84 0.78 2.52 -12.61
C PRO A 84 -0.59 3.04 -13.02
N ILE A 85 -1.66 2.40 -12.53
CA ILE A 85 -3.04 2.78 -12.85
C ILE A 85 -3.42 4.07 -12.13
N LEU A 86 -3.08 4.20 -10.83
CA LEU A 86 -3.31 5.43 -10.06
C LEU A 86 -2.57 6.61 -10.65
N LEU A 87 -1.28 6.45 -10.98
CA LEU A 87 -0.46 7.49 -11.60
C LEU A 87 -1.04 7.93 -12.95
N ALA A 88 -1.50 6.99 -13.78
CA ALA A 88 -2.12 7.30 -15.06
C ALA A 88 -3.41 8.12 -14.88
N GLU A 89 -4.26 7.77 -13.91
CA GLU A 89 -5.50 8.51 -13.63
C GLU A 89 -5.22 9.91 -13.05
N LEU A 90 -4.24 10.04 -12.17
CA LEU A 90 -3.82 11.34 -11.63
C LEU A 90 -3.31 12.26 -12.74
N ARG A 91 -2.41 11.75 -13.60
CA ARG A 91 -1.84 12.53 -14.71
C ARG A 91 -2.87 12.82 -15.82
N LYS A 92 -3.91 12.02 -15.99
CA LYS A 92 -5.06 12.32 -16.85
C LYS A 92 -5.82 13.57 -16.37
N GLY A 93 -5.96 13.73 -15.06
CA GLY A 93 -6.59 14.91 -14.45
C GLY A 93 -5.68 16.12 -14.40
N ASN A 94 -4.38 15.91 -14.08
CA ASN A 94 -3.38 16.96 -14.03
C ASN A 94 -1.97 16.42 -14.40
N PRO A 95 -1.52 16.57 -15.65
CA PRO A 95 -0.22 16.08 -16.09
C PRO A 95 0.97 16.81 -15.42
N GLU A 96 0.78 18.03 -14.95
CA GLU A 96 1.83 18.89 -14.36
C GLU A 96 1.94 18.75 -12.83
N ALA A 97 1.12 17.92 -12.19
CA ALA A 97 1.18 17.74 -10.75
C ALA A 97 2.52 17.09 -10.31
N GLU A 98 3.10 17.63 -9.25
CA GLU A 98 4.20 16.98 -8.54
C GLU A 98 3.64 15.82 -7.74
N ILE A 99 3.92 14.58 -8.18
CA ILE A 99 3.46 13.37 -7.48
C ILE A 99 4.61 12.81 -6.64
N THR A 100 4.33 12.55 -5.38
CA THR A 100 5.26 11.90 -4.44
C THR A 100 4.66 10.58 -3.98
N ILE A 101 5.44 9.51 -4.03
CA ILE A 101 5.10 8.23 -3.41
C ILE A 101 5.78 8.19 -2.04
N LEU A 102 4.99 8.25 -0.97
CA LEU A 102 5.47 8.19 0.41
C LEU A 102 5.33 6.77 0.95
N ILE A 103 6.46 6.12 1.23
CA ILE A 103 6.49 4.78 1.83
C ILE A 103 6.36 4.92 3.34
N ALA A 104 5.23 4.50 3.90
CA ALA A 104 4.92 4.54 5.33
C ALA A 104 5.55 3.33 6.04
N THR A 105 6.72 3.50 6.63
CA THR A 105 7.48 2.44 7.31
C THR A 105 7.04 2.16 8.73
N GLY A 106 6.29 3.08 9.36
CA GLY A 106 6.07 3.02 10.82
C GLY A 106 7.41 3.03 11.56
N LEU A 107 7.63 2.06 12.43
CA LEU A 107 8.89 1.88 13.17
C LEU A 107 9.86 0.89 12.49
N HIS A 108 9.55 0.44 11.28
CA HIS A 108 10.46 -0.42 10.53
C HIS A 108 11.66 0.36 10.00
N ARG A 109 12.72 -0.34 9.61
CA ARG A 109 13.83 0.25 8.87
C ARG A 109 13.37 0.82 7.53
N GLU A 110 14.14 1.71 7.00
CA GLU A 110 13.90 2.25 5.66
C GLU A 110 13.86 1.14 4.60
N THR A 111 12.96 1.31 3.63
CA THR A 111 12.87 0.45 2.45
C THR A 111 13.99 0.80 1.48
N THR A 112 14.83 -0.18 1.16
CA THR A 112 15.96 0.01 0.24
C THR A 112 15.50 0.21 -1.20
N GLN A 113 16.35 0.81 -2.05
CA GLN A 113 16.03 1.01 -3.45
C GLN A 113 15.77 -0.33 -4.19
N ALA A 114 16.47 -1.40 -3.84
CA ALA A 114 16.24 -2.71 -4.41
C ALA A 114 14.83 -3.25 -4.06
N GLU A 115 14.38 -3.02 -2.82
CA GLU A 115 13.02 -3.37 -2.39
C GLU A 115 11.97 -2.48 -3.07
N GLN A 116 12.23 -1.18 -3.24
CA GLN A 116 11.35 -0.29 -4.01
C GLN A 116 11.16 -0.80 -5.44
N ARG A 117 12.24 -1.21 -6.13
CA ARG A 117 12.15 -1.82 -7.47
C ARG A 117 11.35 -3.12 -7.45
N GLN A 118 11.51 -3.92 -6.40
CA GLN A 118 10.71 -5.12 -6.20
C GLN A 118 9.22 -4.84 -6.01
N MET A 119 8.88 -3.76 -5.27
CA MET A 119 7.52 -3.38 -4.91
C MET A 119 6.80 -2.63 -6.04
N PHE A 120 7.48 -1.74 -6.75
CA PHE A 120 6.87 -0.79 -7.69
C PHE A 120 7.25 -1.05 -9.16
N GLY A 121 8.37 -1.73 -9.40
CA GLY A 121 8.99 -1.88 -10.71
C GLY A 121 9.97 -0.76 -11.04
N ASP A 122 10.88 -1.03 -11.98
CA ASP A 122 11.98 -0.12 -12.32
C ASP A 122 11.47 1.22 -12.84
N LYS A 123 10.47 1.21 -13.71
CA LYS A 123 9.93 2.42 -14.33
C LYS A 123 9.47 3.44 -13.29
N ILE A 124 8.69 3.03 -12.30
CA ILE A 124 8.19 3.94 -11.25
C ILE A 124 9.34 4.48 -10.40
N VAL A 125 10.31 3.61 -10.06
CA VAL A 125 11.46 4.03 -9.25
C VAL A 125 12.37 5.03 -9.99
N ASP A 126 12.44 4.93 -11.31
CA ASP A 126 13.28 5.81 -12.13
C ASP A 126 12.57 7.12 -12.53
N GLU A 127 11.23 7.13 -12.62
CA GLU A 127 10.46 8.27 -13.12
C GLU A 127 9.76 9.10 -12.03
N GLU A 128 9.43 8.50 -10.87
CA GLU A 128 8.63 9.18 -9.85
C GLU A 128 9.45 9.54 -8.60
N ARG A 129 9.05 10.60 -7.93
CA ARG A 129 9.64 10.97 -6.65
C ARG A 129 9.16 10.02 -5.56
N ILE A 130 10.12 9.31 -4.91
CA ILE A 130 9.83 8.39 -3.80
C ILE A 130 10.49 8.93 -2.54
N VAL A 131 9.71 9.01 -1.47
CA VAL A 131 10.16 9.36 -0.12
C VAL A 131 9.91 8.18 0.81
N VAL A 132 10.94 7.79 1.55
CA VAL A 132 10.80 6.74 2.58
C VAL A 132 10.67 7.42 3.93
N ASN A 133 9.56 7.18 4.61
CA ASN A 133 9.35 7.68 5.96
C ASN A 133 10.38 7.08 6.93
N ASN A 134 10.89 7.90 7.84
CA ASN A 134 11.72 7.45 8.94
C ASN A 134 11.18 8.06 10.24
N ALA A 135 10.53 7.24 11.07
CA ALA A 135 9.89 7.68 12.30
C ALA A 135 10.87 8.27 13.35
N PHE A 136 12.17 8.03 13.19
CA PHE A 136 13.21 8.57 14.09
C PHE A 136 13.77 9.92 13.64
N ARG A 137 13.44 10.36 12.44
CA ARG A 137 13.88 11.64 11.88
C ARG A 137 12.84 12.72 12.13
N LYS A 138 12.90 13.34 13.33
CA LYS A 138 11.89 14.31 13.79
C LYS A 138 11.72 15.52 12.87
N GLU A 139 12.75 15.90 12.16
CA GLU A 139 12.74 17.02 11.20
C GLU A 139 11.82 16.80 10.00
N ASP A 140 11.40 15.55 9.73
CA ASP A 140 10.48 15.23 8.65
C ASP A 140 9.01 15.37 9.05
N PHE A 141 8.72 15.65 10.33
CA PHE A 141 7.37 15.69 10.88
C PHE A 141 6.99 17.06 11.40
N ASP A 142 5.75 17.43 11.22
CA ASP A 142 5.15 18.60 11.83
C ASP A 142 4.08 18.20 12.85
N PHE A 143 4.02 18.95 13.96
CA PHE A 143 3.00 18.77 14.98
C PHE A 143 1.64 19.23 14.44
N VAL A 144 0.63 18.41 14.61
CA VAL A 144 -0.74 18.71 14.17
C VAL A 144 -1.64 19.10 15.36
N CYS A 145 -1.76 18.20 16.35
CA CYS A 145 -2.61 18.43 17.52
C CYS A 145 -2.29 17.45 18.65
N LYS A 146 -2.93 17.66 19.80
CA LYS A 146 -3.06 16.63 20.83
C LYS A 146 -4.35 15.83 20.61
N LEU A 147 -4.23 14.52 20.69
CA LEU A 147 -5.37 13.62 20.64
C LEU A 147 -6.15 13.62 21.96
N PRO A 148 -7.39 13.11 22.01
CA PRO A 148 -8.14 12.96 23.27
C PRO A 148 -7.42 12.12 24.34
N SER A 149 -6.46 11.28 23.94
CA SER A 149 -5.59 10.49 24.82
C SER A 149 -4.39 11.27 25.38
N GLU A 150 -4.31 12.59 25.15
CA GLU A 150 -3.18 13.48 25.45
C GLU A 150 -1.91 13.18 24.62
N ALA A 151 -1.90 12.14 23.77
CA ALA A 151 -0.80 11.87 22.87
C ALA A 151 -0.68 12.96 21.78
N GLU A 152 0.54 13.33 21.45
CA GLU A 152 0.84 14.27 20.37
C GLU A 152 0.75 13.57 19.00
N LEU A 153 0.03 14.19 18.07
CA LEU A 153 -0.03 13.76 16.67
C LEU A 153 1.01 14.53 15.86
N TRP A 154 1.98 13.81 15.37
CA TRP A 154 3.00 14.29 14.42
C TRP A 154 2.83 13.58 13.09
N VAL A 155 2.77 14.34 12.01
CA VAL A 155 2.53 13.80 10.66
C VAL A 155 3.72 14.17 9.75
N ASN A 156 4.13 13.23 8.92
CA ASN A 156 5.19 13.48 7.93
C ASN A 156 4.77 14.62 7.01
N ARG A 157 5.68 15.57 6.81
CA ARG A 157 5.43 16.82 6.06
C ARG A 157 4.96 16.55 4.63
N GLU A 158 5.46 15.51 3.98
CA GLU A 158 5.01 15.14 2.62
C GLU A 158 3.52 14.80 2.57
N ALA A 159 2.98 14.16 3.62
CA ALA A 159 1.56 13.86 3.72
C ALA A 159 0.73 15.07 4.22
N LEU A 160 1.34 15.98 5.00
CA LEU A 160 0.62 17.10 5.59
C LEU A 160 0.47 18.28 4.62
N THR A 161 1.44 18.48 3.73
CA THR A 161 1.50 19.68 2.85
C THR A 161 1.08 19.41 1.42
N CYS A 162 0.54 18.24 1.12
CA CYS A 162 -0.03 17.93 -0.19
C CYS A 162 -1.42 18.56 -0.37
N ASP A 163 -1.85 18.70 -1.62
CA ASP A 163 -3.18 19.20 -1.98
C ASP A 163 -4.18 18.03 -2.11
N LEU A 164 -3.64 16.81 -2.33
CA LEU A 164 -4.38 15.56 -2.48
C LEU A 164 -3.53 14.40 -2.00
#